data_53d2a5fa20dc4462c056e046fe0d994e
#
_entry.id   53d2a5fa20dc4462c056e046fe0d994e
#
_cell.length_a   1.000
_cell.length_b   1.000
_cell.length_c   1.000
_cell.angle_alpha   90.00
_cell.angle_beta   90.00
_cell.angle_gamma   90.00
#
_symmetry.space_group_name_H-M   'P 1'
#
loop_
_entity.id
_entity.type
_entity.pdbx_description
1 polymer ?
#
loop_
_entity_poly.entity_id
_entity_poly.type
_entity_poly.pdbx_seq_one_letter_code
_entity_poly.pdbx_strand_id
1 'polypeptide(L)'
;MSQRNLAHADKLYTVEEYLAFERASEEKHEYIDGKIIPLREDYEVEAMAGASRRHNLIGTNTGTEIRFQLKGKNCETYISDMRVRTKPNRYAYPDVVIVCGEPQFADDEFDVLLNPTAVVEILSASTRFRDKTNKLEVYQKTDSLKECLLIEQTKIRVEHYIKQTPTQWLLRIYENAAETITLDSISCKITVADVYAQVKFEAGEGN
;
A
#
# COMPACT_ATOMS: atom_id res chain seq x y z
N MET A 1 -21.37 8.33 -22.57
CA MET A 1 -21.41 8.94 -21.23
C MET A 1 -22.15 7.98 -20.32
N SER A 2 -21.43 7.25 -19.50
CA SER A 2 -22.02 6.20 -18.67
C SER A 2 -22.64 6.80 -17.40
N GLN A 3 -23.96 6.64 -17.26
CA GLN A 3 -24.75 7.10 -16.09
C GLN A 3 -24.50 6.27 -14.81
N ARG A 4 -23.47 5.41 -14.77
CA ARG A 4 -23.23 4.49 -13.64
C ARG A 4 -22.49 5.11 -12.44
N ASN A 5 -21.78 6.23 -12.59
CA ASN A 5 -20.91 6.76 -11.52
C ASN A 5 -21.54 7.80 -10.59
N LEU A 6 -22.75 8.28 -10.84
CA LEU A 6 -23.39 9.31 -9.99
C LEU A 6 -24.32 8.75 -8.89
N ALA A 7 -24.65 7.47 -8.93
CA ALA A 7 -25.64 6.88 -8.00
C ALA A 7 -25.06 6.50 -6.61
N HIS A 8 -23.72 6.56 -6.41
CA HIS A 8 -23.09 6.06 -5.19
C HIS A 8 -22.62 7.16 -4.22
N ALA A 9 -22.66 8.45 -4.60
CA ALA A 9 -22.06 9.53 -3.83
C ALA A 9 -22.68 9.75 -2.43
N ASP A 10 -23.97 9.42 -2.26
CA ASP A 10 -24.73 9.67 -1.02
C ASP A 10 -25.14 8.41 -0.25
N LYS A 11 -24.95 7.21 -0.83
CA LYS A 11 -25.27 5.96 -0.15
C LYS A 11 -24.12 5.52 0.75
N LEU A 12 -24.40 5.22 2.01
CA LEU A 12 -23.49 4.52 2.90
C LEU A 12 -23.79 3.02 2.84
N TYR A 13 -22.75 2.23 2.73
CA TYR A 13 -22.77 0.77 2.67
C TYR A 13 -22.33 0.18 3.99
N THR A 14 -22.84 -0.98 4.36
CA THR A 14 -22.28 -1.77 5.44
C THR A 14 -21.00 -2.48 4.96
N VAL A 15 -20.23 -3.03 5.91
CA VAL A 15 -19.04 -3.84 5.58
C VAL A 15 -19.41 -5.05 4.73
N GLU A 16 -20.51 -5.73 5.08
CA GLU A 16 -21.01 -6.89 4.36
C GLU A 16 -21.44 -6.54 2.92
N GLU A 17 -22.14 -5.42 2.74
CA GLU A 17 -22.50 -4.92 1.42
C GLU A 17 -21.26 -4.58 0.58
N TYR A 18 -20.24 -3.94 1.20
CA TYR A 18 -18.98 -3.66 0.53
C TYR A 18 -18.24 -4.93 0.12
N LEU A 19 -18.07 -5.90 1.02
CA LEU A 19 -17.36 -7.15 0.70
C LEU A 19 -18.07 -7.94 -0.40
N ALA A 20 -19.39 -7.99 -0.37
CA ALA A 20 -20.17 -8.63 -1.44
C ALA A 20 -20.03 -7.91 -2.79
N PHE A 21 -20.04 -6.57 -2.78
CA PHE A 21 -19.82 -5.74 -3.96
C PHE A 21 -18.42 -5.94 -4.53
N GLU A 22 -17.40 -5.84 -3.68
CA GLU A 22 -15.99 -5.91 -4.08
C GLU A 22 -15.59 -7.28 -4.63
N ARG A 23 -16.13 -8.37 -4.05
CA ARG A 23 -15.91 -9.74 -4.55
C ARG A 23 -16.56 -9.99 -5.92
N ALA A 24 -17.58 -9.23 -6.28
CA ALA A 24 -18.25 -9.30 -7.59
C ALA A 24 -17.71 -8.27 -8.59
N SER A 25 -16.84 -7.36 -8.17
CA SER A 25 -16.31 -6.29 -9.01
C SER A 25 -15.08 -6.73 -9.81
N GLU A 26 -14.95 -6.21 -11.03
CA GLU A 26 -13.73 -6.34 -11.85
C GLU A 26 -12.68 -5.28 -11.50
N GLU A 27 -13.08 -4.23 -10.76
CA GLU A 27 -12.22 -3.12 -10.34
C GLU A 27 -12.09 -3.11 -8.82
N LYS A 28 -10.98 -2.60 -8.32
CA LYS A 28 -10.72 -2.52 -6.88
C LYS A 28 -11.22 -1.21 -6.29
N HIS A 29 -11.77 -1.31 -5.08
CA HIS A 29 -12.29 -0.19 -4.33
C HIS A 29 -11.79 -0.22 -2.88
N GLU A 30 -11.39 0.92 -2.36
CA GLU A 30 -11.23 1.10 -0.93
C GLU A 30 -12.59 1.30 -0.26
N TYR A 31 -12.68 0.94 1.01
CA TYR A 31 -13.86 1.23 1.81
C TYR A 31 -13.49 2.12 2.98
N ILE A 32 -14.13 3.27 3.07
CA ILE A 32 -13.84 4.28 4.09
C ILE A 32 -15.15 4.78 4.70
N ASP A 33 -15.42 4.38 5.94
CA ASP A 33 -16.54 4.86 6.75
C ASP A 33 -17.89 4.83 6.01
N GLY A 34 -18.19 3.71 5.35
CA GLY A 34 -19.43 3.49 4.61
C GLY A 34 -19.36 3.85 3.11
N LYS A 35 -18.26 4.44 2.65
CA LYS A 35 -18.10 4.83 1.23
C LYS A 35 -17.22 3.82 0.49
N ILE A 36 -17.66 3.43 -0.69
CA ILE A 36 -16.91 2.62 -1.66
C ILE A 36 -16.22 3.61 -2.61
N ILE A 37 -14.89 3.60 -2.62
CA ILE A 37 -14.06 4.55 -3.37
C ILE A 37 -13.22 3.77 -4.37
N PRO A 38 -13.39 4.00 -5.69
CA PRO A 38 -12.53 3.36 -6.68
C PRO A 38 -11.06 3.68 -6.41
N LEU A 39 -10.18 2.68 -6.54
CA LEU A 39 -8.73 2.88 -6.46
C LEU A 39 -8.20 3.74 -7.63
N ARG A 40 -8.97 3.81 -8.71
CA ARG A 40 -8.71 4.66 -9.87
C ARG A 40 -9.76 5.75 -9.93
N GLU A 41 -9.34 7.00 -9.77
CA GLU A 41 -10.19 8.15 -10.08
C GLU A 41 -10.00 8.47 -11.58
N ASP A 42 -11.02 8.16 -12.39
CA ASP A 42 -11.07 8.47 -13.85
C ASP A 42 -11.29 9.98 -14.14
N TYR A 43 -10.76 10.85 -13.30
CA TYR A 43 -10.98 12.30 -13.44
C TYR A 43 -9.92 13.03 -14.27
N GLU A 44 -8.87 12.36 -14.75
CA GLU A 44 -7.95 12.96 -15.71
C GLU A 44 -7.77 12.07 -16.94
N VAL A 45 -8.04 12.66 -18.09
CA VAL A 45 -8.14 12.08 -19.44
C VAL A 45 -6.83 11.44 -19.95
N GLU A 46 -5.77 11.35 -19.13
CA GLU A 46 -4.48 10.76 -19.49
C GLU A 46 -4.01 9.62 -18.56
N ALA A 47 -4.81 9.19 -17.58
CA ALA A 47 -4.46 8.03 -16.78
C ALA A 47 -4.71 6.73 -17.56
N MET A 48 -3.64 6.15 -18.09
CA MET A 48 -3.69 4.81 -18.71
C MET A 48 -4.26 3.81 -17.71
N ALA A 49 -5.08 2.89 -18.19
CA ALA A 49 -5.62 1.79 -17.41
C ALA A 49 -4.47 0.91 -16.87
N GLY A 50 -3.93 1.21 -15.68
CA GLY A 50 -2.83 0.47 -15.06
C GLY A 50 -1.89 1.37 -14.25
N ALA A 51 -1.15 0.77 -13.34
CA ALA A 51 -0.06 1.45 -12.66
C ALA A 51 1.06 1.81 -13.65
N SER A 52 1.77 2.92 -13.42
CA SER A 52 2.88 3.34 -14.28
C SER A 52 3.99 2.27 -14.32
N ARG A 53 4.82 2.28 -15.36
CA ARG A 53 6.00 1.41 -15.43
C ARG A 53 6.90 1.56 -14.19
N ARG A 54 7.09 2.79 -13.69
CA ARG A 54 7.90 3.07 -12.49
C ARG A 54 7.28 2.44 -11.25
N HIS A 55 5.99 2.64 -11.05
CA HIS A 55 5.24 2.04 -9.94
C HIS A 55 5.39 0.51 -9.94
N ASN A 56 5.16 -0.13 -11.08
CA ASN A 56 5.30 -1.59 -11.21
C ASN A 56 6.72 -2.08 -10.92
N LEU A 57 7.77 -1.37 -11.42
CA LEU A 57 9.15 -1.73 -11.13
C LEU A 57 9.48 -1.61 -9.64
N ILE A 58 9.13 -0.50 -9.00
CA ILE A 58 9.38 -0.27 -7.57
C ILE A 58 8.67 -1.32 -6.73
N GLY A 59 7.39 -1.61 -7.01
CA GLY A 59 6.61 -2.61 -6.29
C GLY A 59 7.20 -4.01 -6.44
N THR A 60 7.54 -4.40 -7.67
CA THR A 60 8.16 -5.70 -7.95
C THR A 60 9.53 -5.82 -7.28
N ASN A 61 10.40 -4.83 -7.43
CA ASN A 61 11.73 -4.82 -6.81
C ASN A 61 11.63 -4.97 -5.29
N THR A 62 10.85 -4.10 -4.65
CA THR A 62 10.68 -4.10 -3.18
C THR A 62 10.08 -5.40 -2.68
N GLY A 63 8.98 -5.85 -3.31
CA GLY A 63 8.29 -7.08 -2.92
C GLY A 63 9.17 -8.33 -3.11
N THR A 64 9.94 -8.39 -4.20
CA THR A 64 10.84 -9.51 -4.48
C THR A 64 11.99 -9.58 -3.49
N GLU A 65 12.66 -8.45 -3.20
CA GLU A 65 13.75 -8.39 -2.23
C GLU A 65 13.29 -8.80 -0.83
N ILE A 66 12.14 -8.31 -0.39
CA ILE A 66 11.53 -8.72 0.88
C ILE A 66 11.24 -10.23 0.86
N ARG A 67 10.51 -10.71 -0.15
CA ARG A 67 10.11 -12.11 -0.26
C ARG A 67 11.29 -13.07 -0.28
N PHE A 68 12.37 -12.69 -0.97
CA PHE A 68 13.60 -13.51 -1.03
C PHE A 68 14.21 -13.70 0.36
N GLN A 69 14.31 -12.62 1.16
CA GLN A 69 14.88 -12.66 2.52
C GLN A 69 13.96 -13.33 3.54
N LEU A 70 12.65 -13.38 3.26
CA LEU A 70 11.68 -14.06 4.12
C LEU A 70 11.52 -15.57 3.80
N LYS A 71 12.22 -16.08 2.79
CA LYS A 71 12.17 -17.50 2.44
C LYS A 71 12.62 -18.36 3.63
N GLY A 72 11.74 -19.28 4.05
CA GLY A 72 11.97 -20.16 5.20
C GLY A 72 11.69 -19.54 6.56
N LYS A 73 11.26 -18.29 6.63
CA LYS A 73 10.74 -17.65 7.84
C LYS A 73 9.22 -17.81 7.91
N ASN A 74 8.65 -17.70 9.11
CA ASN A 74 7.20 -17.70 9.32
C ASN A 74 6.61 -16.32 8.97
N CYS A 75 6.76 -15.93 7.70
CA CYS A 75 6.22 -14.68 7.16
C CYS A 75 5.72 -14.91 5.73
N GLU A 76 4.62 -14.25 5.40
CA GLU A 76 4.05 -14.22 4.05
C GLU A 76 4.14 -12.80 3.48
N THR A 77 4.30 -12.73 2.15
CA THR A 77 4.36 -11.47 1.39
C THR A 77 3.34 -11.51 0.29
N TYR A 78 2.46 -10.53 0.25
CA TYR A 78 1.44 -10.36 -0.77
C TYR A 78 1.72 -9.08 -1.57
N ILE A 79 1.55 -9.12 -2.87
CA ILE A 79 1.81 -8.01 -3.80
C ILE A 79 0.51 -7.66 -4.51
N SER A 80 0.13 -6.40 -4.44
CA SER A 80 -0.95 -5.72 -5.16
C SER A 80 -2.40 -6.10 -4.85
N ASP A 81 -2.72 -7.32 -4.40
CA ASP A 81 -4.11 -7.80 -4.40
C ASP A 81 -4.68 -8.13 -3.03
N MET A 82 -3.84 -8.17 -1.98
CA MET A 82 -4.30 -8.46 -0.64
C MET A 82 -5.00 -7.25 -0.02
N ARG A 83 -6.29 -7.40 0.23
CA ARG A 83 -7.07 -6.42 0.99
C ARG A 83 -6.69 -6.47 2.47
N VAL A 84 -6.50 -5.30 3.07
CA VAL A 84 -6.19 -5.17 4.50
C VAL A 84 -7.31 -4.42 5.19
N ARG A 85 -7.84 -4.98 6.28
CA ARG A 85 -8.72 -4.25 7.20
C ARG A 85 -7.87 -3.45 8.18
N THR A 86 -7.81 -2.15 7.98
CA THR A 86 -7.02 -1.24 8.82
C THR A 86 -7.79 -0.78 10.06
N LYS A 87 -9.13 -0.74 9.95
CA LYS A 87 -10.10 -0.46 11.03
C LYS A 87 -11.41 -1.20 10.75
N PRO A 88 -12.33 -1.30 11.71
CA PRO A 88 -13.63 -1.95 11.49
C PRO A 88 -14.35 -1.48 10.22
N ASN A 89 -14.27 -0.17 9.91
CA ASN A 89 -14.94 0.45 8.77
C ASN A 89 -13.96 0.95 7.69
N ARG A 90 -12.74 0.38 7.61
CA ARG A 90 -11.74 0.79 6.63
C ARG A 90 -10.97 -0.37 6.05
N TYR A 91 -10.98 -0.46 4.74
CA TYR A 91 -10.30 -1.48 3.94
C TYR A 91 -9.46 -0.80 2.86
N ALA A 92 -8.23 -1.24 2.70
CA ALA A 92 -7.27 -0.71 1.74
C ALA A 92 -6.54 -1.83 1.01
N TYR A 93 -5.92 -1.52 -0.12
CA TYR A 93 -5.04 -2.41 -0.89
C TYR A 93 -3.63 -1.82 -0.96
N PRO A 94 -2.76 -2.12 0.01
CA PRO A 94 -1.36 -1.72 -0.08
C PRO A 94 -0.66 -2.41 -1.26
N ASP A 95 0.34 -1.74 -1.85
CA ASP A 95 1.11 -2.32 -2.95
C ASP A 95 1.89 -3.58 -2.54
N VAL A 96 2.43 -3.61 -1.32
CA VAL A 96 3.02 -4.82 -0.71
C VAL A 96 2.59 -4.93 0.75
N VAL A 97 2.14 -6.13 1.14
CA VAL A 97 1.76 -6.45 2.53
C VAL A 97 2.61 -7.60 3.01
N ILE A 98 3.13 -7.47 4.22
CA ILE A 98 3.88 -8.52 4.90
C ILE A 98 3.18 -8.85 6.22
N VAL A 99 2.96 -10.13 6.46
CA VAL A 99 2.51 -10.65 7.76
C VAL A 99 3.52 -11.67 8.27
N CYS A 100 3.90 -11.54 9.54
CA CYS A 100 4.75 -12.51 10.22
C CYS A 100 4.01 -13.13 11.41
N GLY A 101 4.17 -14.43 11.59
CA GLY A 101 3.34 -15.24 12.48
C GLY A 101 2.15 -15.82 11.73
N GLU A 102 1.11 -16.22 12.44
CA GLU A 102 -0.11 -16.80 11.87
C GLU A 102 -0.96 -15.69 11.21
N PRO A 103 -1.21 -15.77 9.89
CA PRO A 103 -2.10 -14.81 9.24
C PRO A 103 -3.54 -14.93 9.77
N GLN A 104 -4.17 -13.81 10.04
CA GLN A 104 -5.56 -13.73 10.46
C GLN A 104 -6.40 -13.12 9.35
N PHE A 105 -7.43 -13.83 8.93
CA PHE A 105 -8.34 -13.38 7.89
C PHE A 105 -9.73 -13.06 8.46
N ALA A 106 -10.50 -12.25 7.76
CA ALA A 106 -11.81 -11.82 8.21
C ALA A 106 -12.85 -12.96 8.17
N ASP A 107 -12.70 -13.85 7.20
CA ASP A 107 -13.57 -15.00 6.94
C ASP A 107 -12.83 -16.09 6.14
N ASP A 108 -13.54 -17.16 5.78
CA ASP A 108 -13.00 -18.33 5.08
C ASP A 108 -12.71 -18.07 3.59
N GLU A 109 -12.95 -16.87 3.06
CA GLU A 109 -12.56 -16.48 1.71
C GLU A 109 -11.07 -16.10 1.61
N PHE A 110 -10.41 -15.85 2.75
CA PHE A 110 -8.98 -15.53 2.85
C PHE A 110 -8.53 -14.33 2.00
N ASP A 111 -9.44 -13.40 1.73
CA ASP A 111 -9.18 -12.23 0.86
C ASP A 111 -9.01 -10.91 1.64
N VAL A 112 -9.18 -10.93 2.96
CA VAL A 112 -9.05 -9.77 3.85
C VAL A 112 -8.12 -10.09 5.03
N LEU A 113 -6.91 -9.57 5.00
CA LEU A 113 -5.93 -9.73 6.09
C LEU A 113 -6.23 -8.76 7.23
N LEU A 114 -6.18 -9.24 8.48
CA LEU A 114 -6.47 -8.47 9.69
C LEU A 114 -5.22 -8.02 10.46
N ASN A 115 -4.10 -8.72 10.31
CA ASN A 115 -2.90 -8.52 11.13
C ASN A 115 -1.61 -8.28 10.32
N PRO A 116 -1.58 -7.29 9.40
CA PRO A 116 -0.35 -6.96 8.69
C PRO A 116 0.75 -6.55 9.66
N THR A 117 2.00 -6.99 9.40
CA THR A 117 3.20 -6.61 10.17
C THR A 117 3.87 -5.38 9.57
N ALA A 118 4.00 -5.34 8.25
CA ALA A 118 4.54 -4.21 7.51
C ALA A 118 3.77 -4.00 6.21
N VAL A 119 3.72 -2.76 5.72
CA VAL A 119 3.14 -2.41 4.43
C VAL A 119 4.08 -1.52 3.63
N VAL A 120 3.96 -1.58 2.31
CA VAL A 120 4.64 -0.69 1.37
C VAL A 120 3.60 -0.06 0.46
N GLU A 121 3.70 1.26 0.27
CA GLU A 121 2.91 2.05 -0.66
C GLU A 121 3.82 2.82 -1.61
N ILE A 122 3.50 2.81 -2.89
CA ILE A 122 4.21 3.55 -3.91
C ILE A 122 3.36 4.75 -4.30
N LEU A 123 3.88 5.94 -4.01
CA LEU A 123 3.16 7.19 -4.19
C LEU A 123 3.17 7.59 -5.67
N SER A 124 1.99 7.80 -6.26
CA SER A 124 1.86 8.38 -7.59
C SER A 124 2.03 9.90 -7.56
N ALA A 125 2.34 10.51 -8.71
CA ALA A 125 2.48 11.96 -8.81
C ALA A 125 1.15 12.69 -8.54
N SER A 126 0.03 12.11 -8.97
CA SER A 126 -1.32 12.69 -8.85
C SER A 126 -1.92 12.55 -7.45
N THR A 127 -1.53 11.52 -6.70
CA THR A 127 -2.15 11.22 -5.39
C THR A 127 -1.28 11.62 -4.19
N ARG A 128 -0.07 12.12 -4.46
CA ARG A 128 1.03 12.34 -3.52
C ARG A 128 0.65 13.04 -2.20
N PHE A 129 -0.14 14.10 -2.25
CA PHE A 129 -0.45 14.88 -1.04
C PHE A 129 -1.65 14.32 -0.28
N ARG A 130 -2.67 13.93 -0.99
CA ARG A 130 -3.93 13.46 -0.42
C ARG A 130 -3.81 12.03 0.12
N ASP A 131 -3.15 11.15 -0.66
CA ASP A 131 -2.94 9.75 -0.27
C ASP A 131 -1.96 9.61 0.88
N LYS A 132 -0.87 10.37 0.88
CA LYS A 132 0.14 10.28 1.91
C LYS A 132 -0.42 10.53 3.31
N THR A 133 -1.20 11.61 3.49
CA THR A 133 -1.75 11.97 4.80
C THR A 133 -2.83 10.99 5.23
N ASN A 134 -3.76 10.66 4.33
CA ASN A 134 -4.88 9.79 4.65
C ASN A 134 -4.44 8.33 4.86
N LYS A 135 -3.59 7.79 3.97
CA LYS A 135 -3.09 6.42 4.07
C LYS A 135 -2.21 6.24 5.31
N LEU A 136 -1.29 7.18 5.56
CA LEU A 136 -0.43 7.12 6.73
C LEU A 136 -1.24 7.13 8.04
N GLU A 137 -2.22 8.03 8.16
CA GLU A 137 -3.09 8.07 9.34
C GLU A 137 -3.85 6.77 9.56
N VAL A 138 -4.29 6.14 8.47
CA VAL A 138 -4.99 4.86 8.51
C VAL A 138 -4.05 3.75 8.99
N TYR A 139 -2.85 3.67 8.42
CA TYR A 139 -1.85 2.67 8.79
C TYR A 139 -1.34 2.86 10.22
N GLN A 140 -1.11 4.08 10.65
CA GLN A 140 -0.68 4.36 12.02
C GLN A 140 -1.67 3.90 13.09
N LYS A 141 -2.95 3.80 12.73
CA LYS A 141 -4.02 3.33 13.62
C LYS A 141 -4.29 1.82 13.53
N THR A 142 -3.52 1.10 12.70
CA THR A 142 -3.60 -0.37 12.60
C THR A 142 -2.74 -0.98 13.70
N ASP A 143 -3.36 -1.71 14.63
CA ASP A 143 -2.69 -2.16 15.86
C ASP A 143 -1.52 -3.10 15.60
N SER A 144 -1.68 -4.05 14.69
CA SER A 144 -0.66 -5.05 14.34
C SER A 144 0.51 -4.47 13.56
N LEU A 145 0.30 -3.35 12.84
CA LEU A 145 1.29 -2.77 11.96
C LEU A 145 2.46 -2.18 12.76
N LYS A 146 3.67 -2.55 12.37
CA LYS A 146 4.93 -2.11 12.99
C LYS A 146 5.73 -1.17 12.13
N GLU A 147 5.66 -1.33 10.81
CA GLU A 147 6.43 -0.52 9.86
C GLU A 147 5.61 -0.22 8.60
N CYS A 148 5.82 0.97 8.05
CA CYS A 148 5.23 1.39 6.78
C CYS A 148 6.30 2.10 5.93
N LEU A 149 6.47 1.67 4.68
CA LEU A 149 7.27 2.35 3.69
C LEU A 149 6.38 3.13 2.73
N LEU A 150 6.65 4.41 2.56
CA LEU A 150 6.08 5.23 1.48
C LEU A 150 7.19 5.53 0.49
N ILE A 151 7.07 5.07 -0.75
CA ILE A 151 8.11 5.13 -1.77
C ILE A 151 7.65 6.04 -2.91
N GLU A 152 8.42 7.08 -3.19
CA GLU A 152 8.16 8.02 -4.29
C GLU A 152 8.53 7.38 -5.64
N GLN A 153 7.65 7.50 -6.64
CA GLN A 153 7.97 6.98 -7.98
C GLN A 153 8.65 7.99 -8.91
N THR A 154 8.70 9.27 -8.53
CA THR A 154 9.23 10.36 -9.36
C THR A 154 10.65 10.76 -9.00
N LYS A 155 11.14 10.34 -7.84
CA LYS A 155 12.52 10.59 -7.38
C LYS A 155 12.94 9.54 -6.36
N ILE A 156 14.25 9.45 -6.11
CA ILE A 156 14.77 8.62 -5.01
C ILE A 156 14.36 9.25 -3.70
N ARG A 157 13.34 8.68 -3.07
CA ARG A 157 12.90 9.03 -1.72
C ARG A 157 12.05 7.91 -1.15
N VAL A 158 12.47 7.41 0.00
CA VAL A 158 11.71 6.44 0.80
C VAL A 158 11.49 7.03 2.19
N GLU A 159 10.25 7.08 2.61
CA GLU A 159 9.88 7.43 3.97
C GLU A 159 9.53 6.16 4.73
N HIS A 160 10.28 5.88 5.77
CA HIS A 160 10.11 4.71 6.61
C HIS A 160 9.56 5.11 7.97
N TYR A 161 8.31 4.75 8.22
CA TYR A 161 7.63 4.96 9.48
C TYR A 161 7.73 3.70 10.32
N ILE A 162 8.27 3.83 11.54
CA ILE A 162 8.56 2.74 12.48
C ILE A 162 7.79 3.00 13.77
N LYS A 163 6.88 2.11 14.12
CA LYS A 163 6.09 2.19 15.37
C LYS A 163 6.98 2.00 16.57
N GLN A 164 7.04 2.98 17.46
CA GLN A 164 7.79 2.92 18.72
C GLN A 164 6.86 2.57 19.89
N THR A 165 5.68 3.17 19.92
CA THR A 165 4.61 2.91 20.87
C THR A 165 3.26 2.96 20.15
N PRO A 166 2.14 2.63 20.76
CA PRO A 166 0.83 2.75 20.12
C PRO A 166 0.51 4.13 19.53
N THR A 167 1.15 5.19 20.05
CA THR A 167 0.90 6.58 19.66
C THR A 167 2.11 7.31 19.07
N GLN A 168 3.28 6.65 18.99
CA GLN A 168 4.51 7.29 18.51
C GLN A 168 5.11 6.50 17.37
N TRP A 169 5.45 7.22 16.30
CA TRP A 169 6.13 6.70 15.13
C TRP A 169 7.39 7.50 14.83
N LEU A 170 8.49 6.79 14.60
CA LEU A 170 9.74 7.36 14.12
C LEU A 170 9.70 7.40 12.60
N LEU A 171 10.04 8.55 12.02
CA LEU A 171 10.24 8.71 10.58
C LEU A 171 11.75 8.72 10.26
N ARG A 172 12.16 7.85 9.33
CA ARG A 172 13.47 7.92 8.65
C ARG A 172 13.24 8.21 7.17
N ILE A 173 14.08 9.03 6.58
CA ILE A 173 14.01 9.40 5.16
C ILE A 173 15.31 8.97 4.51
N TYR A 174 15.19 8.28 3.37
CA TYR A 174 16.30 7.83 2.56
C TYR A 174 16.21 8.50 1.18
N GLU A 175 17.26 9.20 0.78
CA GLU A 175 17.32 9.94 -0.49
C GLU A 175 18.58 9.61 -1.31
N ASN A 176 19.44 8.70 -0.80
CA ASN A 176 20.62 8.25 -1.49
C ASN A 176 20.54 6.75 -1.83
N ALA A 177 20.87 6.40 -3.07
CA ALA A 177 20.85 5.02 -3.55
C ALA A 177 21.76 4.06 -2.74
N ALA A 178 22.85 4.58 -2.15
CA ALA A 178 23.78 3.77 -1.35
C ALA A 178 23.25 3.46 0.07
N GLU A 179 22.16 4.06 0.50
CA GLU A 179 21.59 3.82 1.83
C GLU A 179 20.90 2.46 1.90
N THR A 180 20.83 1.90 3.11
CA THR A 180 20.15 0.64 3.40
C THR A 180 18.98 0.88 4.34
N ILE A 181 17.80 0.46 3.91
CA ILE A 181 16.58 0.44 4.70
C ILE A 181 16.59 -0.85 5.52
N THR A 182 16.52 -0.74 6.84
CA THR A 182 16.42 -1.90 7.73
C THR A 182 15.01 -1.99 8.28
N LEU A 183 14.30 -3.06 7.91
CA LEU A 183 12.96 -3.42 8.37
C LEU A 183 13.09 -4.40 9.54
N ASP A 184 13.22 -3.86 10.75
CA ASP A 184 13.50 -4.65 11.95
C ASP A 184 12.36 -5.61 12.31
N SER A 185 11.11 -5.20 12.09
CA SER A 185 9.92 -6.01 12.41
C SER A 185 9.83 -7.32 11.63
N ILE A 186 10.46 -7.38 10.47
CA ILE A 186 10.48 -8.55 9.59
C ILE A 186 11.90 -9.08 9.35
N SER A 187 12.91 -8.48 10.00
CA SER A 187 14.33 -8.85 9.88
C SER A 187 14.82 -8.88 8.43
N CYS A 188 14.52 -7.81 7.66
CA CYS A 188 14.94 -7.62 6.28
C CYS A 188 15.76 -6.34 6.12
N LYS A 189 16.64 -6.33 5.12
CA LYS A 189 17.43 -5.16 4.72
C LYS A 189 17.37 -5.02 3.21
N ILE A 190 17.05 -3.81 2.73
CA ILE A 190 16.95 -3.53 1.30
C ILE A 190 17.77 -2.28 1.01
N THR A 191 18.62 -2.29 -0.02
CA THR A 191 19.26 -1.05 -0.46
C THR A 191 18.27 -0.19 -1.23
N VAL A 192 18.41 1.12 -1.11
CA VAL A 192 17.61 2.06 -1.93
C VAL A 192 17.88 1.83 -3.42
N ALA A 193 19.12 1.44 -3.78
CA ALA A 193 19.46 1.06 -5.15
C ALA A 193 18.63 -0.13 -5.67
N ASP A 194 18.37 -1.14 -4.84
CA ASP A 194 17.56 -2.31 -5.22
C ASP A 194 16.08 -1.90 -5.39
N VAL A 195 15.55 -1.05 -4.51
CA VAL A 195 14.18 -0.50 -4.64
C VAL A 195 13.98 0.17 -5.99
N TYR A 196 14.95 0.98 -6.44
CA TYR A 196 14.88 1.75 -7.69
C TYR A 196 15.61 1.10 -8.86
N ALA A 197 15.94 -0.20 -8.78
CA ALA A 197 16.63 -0.90 -9.86
C ALA A 197 15.84 -0.78 -11.19
N GLN A 198 16.52 -0.36 -12.27
CA GLN A 198 15.96 -0.13 -13.60
C GLN A 198 14.90 0.99 -13.70
N VAL A 199 14.63 1.72 -12.62
CA VAL A 199 13.75 2.89 -12.65
C VAL A 199 14.51 4.06 -13.30
N LYS A 200 13.88 4.68 -14.30
CA LYS A 200 14.42 5.88 -14.97
C LYS A 200 13.59 7.09 -14.59
N PHE A 201 14.24 8.11 -14.07
CA PHE A 201 13.61 9.41 -13.80
C PHE A 201 13.75 10.31 -15.02
N GLU A 202 12.78 11.19 -15.27
CA GLU A 202 12.86 12.16 -16.36
C GLU A 202 13.79 13.32 -15.99
N ALA A 203 14.41 13.94 -16.99
CA ALA A 203 15.29 15.08 -16.76
C ALA A 203 14.47 16.23 -16.14
N GLY A 204 14.78 16.61 -14.89
CA GLY A 204 14.06 17.61 -14.13
C GLY A 204 13.22 17.08 -12.94
N GLU A 205 12.98 15.78 -12.83
CA GLU A 205 12.24 15.17 -11.72
C GLU A 205 13.14 14.71 -10.56
N GLY A 206 14.44 14.81 -10.66
CA GLY A 206 15.41 14.22 -9.71
C GLY A 206 16.06 15.19 -8.72
N ASN A 207 15.64 16.46 -8.66
CA ASN A 207 16.20 17.46 -7.73
C ASN A 207 15.23 17.85 -6.65
#